data_678c789af80dadebb0638593fef0e792
#
_entry.id   678c789af80dadebb0638593fef0e792
#
_cell.length_a   1.000
_cell.length_b   1.000
_cell.length_c   1.000
_cell.angle_alpha   90.00
_cell.angle_beta   90.00
_cell.angle_gamma   90.00
#
_symmetry.space_group_name_H-M   'P 1'
#
loop_
_entity.id
_entity.type
_entity.pdbx_description
1 polymer ?
#
loop_
_entity_poly.entity_id
_entity_poly.type
_entity_poly.pdbx_seq_one_letter_code
_entity_poly.pdbx_strand_id
1 'polypeptide(L)'
;MKTFWRSLLSALKIVLVVILVAAATGSVIFAWSYFQHQQPEQAVSIPTAAPTLEPTEPPTEPPTEAPTEPPEPEHVVARATIGATGDLLMHEPVFSSARQSDGSYNFDYIFRYLSPYVNAADFAVANLETTLAGSGRAYSGYPNFNCPDEIVDGARNAGFDMLLTGNNHSYDTG
;
A
#
# COMPACT_ATOMS: atom_id res chain seq x y z
N MET A 1 44.96 -34.64 -14.16
CA MET A 1 44.93 -33.48 -15.04
C MET A 1 43.59 -33.30 -15.78
N LYS A 2 43.08 -34.28 -16.51
CA LYS A 2 41.84 -34.13 -17.32
C LYS A 2 40.60 -33.82 -16.48
N THR A 3 40.43 -34.34 -15.27
CA THR A 3 39.31 -34.08 -14.38
C THR A 3 39.32 -32.68 -13.82
N PHE A 4 40.48 -32.16 -13.43
CA PHE A 4 40.65 -30.79 -12.95
C PHE A 4 40.23 -29.76 -14.00
N TRP A 5 40.65 -29.91 -15.24
CA TRP A 5 40.27 -29.00 -16.34
C TRP A 5 38.80 -29.08 -16.68
N ARG A 6 38.13 -30.24 -16.55
CA ARG A 6 36.69 -30.37 -16.74
C ARG A 6 35.90 -29.64 -15.66
N SER A 7 36.31 -29.74 -14.39
CA SER A 7 35.68 -29.03 -13.28
C SER A 7 35.85 -27.52 -13.42
N LEU A 8 37.03 -27.05 -13.82
CA LEU A 8 37.30 -25.64 -14.03
C LEU A 8 36.45 -25.06 -15.17
N LEU A 9 36.33 -25.76 -16.28
CA LEU A 9 35.48 -25.38 -17.41
C LEU A 9 33.98 -25.34 -17.03
N SER A 10 33.54 -26.28 -16.20
CA SER A 10 32.14 -26.27 -15.70
C SER A 10 31.87 -25.08 -14.78
N ALA A 11 32.80 -24.78 -13.87
CA ALA A 11 32.69 -23.62 -13.00
C ALA A 11 32.66 -22.29 -13.81
N LEU A 12 33.51 -22.19 -14.83
CA LEU A 12 33.55 -21.00 -15.70
C LEU A 12 32.25 -20.82 -16.48
N LYS A 13 31.63 -21.92 -16.96
CA LYS A 13 30.33 -21.87 -17.63
C LYS A 13 29.20 -21.39 -16.69
N ILE A 14 29.19 -21.86 -15.43
CA ILE A 14 28.21 -21.43 -14.44
C ILE A 14 28.36 -19.93 -14.17
N VAL A 15 29.59 -19.43 -13.96
CA VAL A 15 29.86 -18.01 -13.73
C VAL A 15 29.39 -17.17 -14.93
N LEU A 16 29.67 -17.63 -16.16
CA LEU A 16 29.24 -16.92 -17.36
C LEU A 16 27.71 -16.85 -17.46
N VAL A 17 27.00 -17.96 -17.18
CA VAL A 17 25.53 -17.96 -17.18
C VAL A 17 24.97 -17.01 -16.14
N VAL A 18 25.54 -16.97 -14.92
CA VAL A 18 25.10 -16.06 -13.86
C VAL A 18 25.28 -14.61 -14.29
N ILE A 19 26.42 -14.27 -14.92
CA ILE A 19 26.67 -12.91 -15.42
C ILE A 19 25.67 -12.55 -16.53
N LEU A 20 25.38 -13.44 -17.45
CA LEU A 20 24.42 -13.20 -18.52
C LEU A 20 22.99 -13.00 -18.00
N VAL A 21 22.57 -13.79 -17.02
CA VAL A 21 21.27 -13.66 -16.37
C VAL A 21 21.19 -12.32 -15.62
N ALA A 22 22.23 -11.95 -14.87
CA ALA A 22 22.27 -10.67 -14.16
C ALA A 22 22.22 -9.46 -15.12
N ALA A 23 22.92 -9.53 -16.25
CA ALA A 23 22.88 -8.49 -17.27
C ALA A 23 21.50 -8.39 -17.94
N ALA A 24 20.87 -9.52 -18.24
CA ALA A 24 19.53 -9.54 -18.84
C ALA A 24 18.47 -8.97 -17.89
N THR A 25 18.49 -9.35 -16.59
CA THR A 25 17.55 -8.83 -15.59
C THR A 25 17.78 -7.36 -15.32
N GLY A 26 19.03 -6.91 -15.23
CA GLY A 26 19.38 -5.49 -15.09
C GLY A 26 18.85 -4.64 -16.25
N SER A 27 18.96 -5.14 -17.47
CA SER A 27 18.46 -4.45 -18.67
C SER A 27 16.94 -4.33 -18.67
N VAL A 28 16.21 -5.36 -18.24
CA VAL A 28 14.74 -5.32 -18.14
C VAL A 28 14.29 -4.33 -17.08
N ILE A 29 14.91 -4.33 -15.90
CA ILE A 29 14.58 -3.40 -14.81
C ILE A 29 14.87 -1.95 -15.24
N PHE A 30 16.00 -1.71 -15.91
CA PHE A 30 16.36 -0.38 -16.40
C PHE A 30 15.36 0.10 -17.47
N ALA A 31 15.00 -0.75 -18.42
CA ALA A 31 14.03 -0.42 -19.46
C ALA A 31 12.64 -0.11 -18.88
N TRP A 32 12.21 -0.89 -17.88
CA TRP A 32 10.93 -0.68 -17.20
C TRP A 32 10.91 0.62 -16.40
N SER A 33 11.99 0.91 -15.65
CA SER A 33 12.16 2.16 -14.91
C SER A 33 12.18 3.38 -15.86
N TYR A 34 12.91 3.26 -16.97
CA TYR A 34 12.97 4.32 -18.00
C TYR A 34 11.59 4.58 -18.63
N PHE A 35 10.83 3.53 -18.91
CA PHE A 35 9.47 3.65 -19.45
C PHE A 35 8.50 4.29 -18.45
N GLN A 36 8.59 3.97 -17.17
CA GLN A 36 7.78 4.58 -16.11
C GLN A 36 8.03 6.09 -15.98
N HIS A 37 9.28 6.53 -16.12
CA HIS A 37 9.62 7.95 -16.05
C HIS A 37 9.26 8.75 -17.30
N GLN A 38 8.92 8.08 -18.40
CA GLN A 38 8.49 8.73 -19.65
C GLN A 38 6.96 8.82 -19.82
N GLN A 39 6.17 8.31 -18.90
CA GLN A 39 4.73 8.53 -18.95
C GLN A 39 4.46 10.01 -18.68
N PRO A 40 3.91 10.77 -19.66
CA PRO A 40 3.53 12.15 -19.42
C PRO A 40 2.43 12.15 -18.36
N GLU A 41 2.65 12.94 -17.32
CA GLU A 41 1.63 13.26 -16.33
C GLU A 41 0.39 13.75 -17.10
N GLN A 42 -0.68 12.96 -17.09
CA GLN A 42 -1.93 13.38 -17.75
C GLN A 42 -2.47 14.56 -16.96
N ALA A 43 -2.15 15.75 -17.43
CA ALA A 43 -2.78 16.96 -16.96
C ALA A 43 -4.28 16.84 -17.20
N VAL A 44 -5.04 16.76 -16.12
CA VAL A 44 -6.50 16.87 -16.16
C VAL A 44 -6.81 18.27 -16.68
N SER A 45 -7.17 18.38 -17.95
CA SER A 45 -7.63 19.63 -18.54
C SER A 45 -9.01 19.97 -17.97
N ILE A 46 -9.03 20.98 -17.11
CA ILE A 46 -10.26 21.63 -16.67
C ILE A 46 -10.84 22.33 -17.90
N PRO A 47 -12.12 22.13 -18.27
CA PRO A 47 -12.73 22.80 -19.41
C PRO A 47 -12.71 24.33 -19.16
N THR A 48 -12.02 25.06 -20.02
CA THR A 48 -12.08 26.52 -20.06
C THR A 48 -13.49 26.93 -20.52
N ALA A 49 -14.10 27.80 -19.76
CA ALA A 49 -15.42 28.37 -20.07
C ALA A 49 -15.50 28.93 -21.51
N ALA A 50 -16.63 28.69 -22.15
CA ALA A 50 -16.93 29.18 -23.50
C ALA A 50 -16.92 30.73 -23.56
N PRO A 51 -16.59 31.31 -24.74
CA PRO A 51 -16.55 32.75 -24.89
C PRO A 51 -17.95 33.41 -24.73
N THR A 52 -17.99 34.39 -23.85
CA THR A 52 -19.17 35.25 -23.63
C THR A 52 -19.42 36.05 -24.88
N LEU A 53 -20.60 35.90 -25.47
CA LEU A 53 -21.13 36.83 -26.49
C LEU A 53 -21.60 38.12 -25.78
N GLU A 54 -21.10 39.28 -26.23
CA GLU A 54 -21.56 40.58 -25.75
C GLU A 54 -23.06 40.76 -26.05
N PRO A 55 -23.88 41.16 -25.07
CA PRO A 55 -25.26 41.47 -25.32
C PRO A 55 -25.40 42.96 -25.75
N THR A 56 -26.12 43.12 -26.86
CA THR A 56 -26.64 44.43 -27.34
C THR A 56 -27.67 44.93 -26.32
N GLU A 57 -27.55 46.16 -25.85
CA GLU A 57 -28.47 46.81 -24.88
C GLU A 57 -29.89 46.94 -25.49
N PRO A 58 -30.93 46.48 -24.79
CA PRO A 58 -32.30 46.91 -25.00
C PRO A 58 -32.70 48.08 -24.07
N PRO A 59 -33.78 48.80 -24.35
CA PRO A 59 -34.12 50.09 -23.73
C PRO A 59 -34.51 49.94 -22.25
N THR A 60 -34.12 50.93 -21.47
CA THR A 60 -34.29 51.12 -20.03
C THR A 60 -35.78 51.08 -19.59
N GLU A 61 -36.19 50.05 -18.90
CA GLU A 61 -37.38 50.04 -18.06
C GLU A 61 -37.02 50.44 -16.61
N PRO A 62 -37.94 51.03 -15.83
CA PRO A 62 -37.65 51.47 -14.47
C PRO A 62 -37.33 50.31 -13.53
N PRO A 63 -36.52 50.50 -12.48
CA PRO A 63 -35.96 49.42 -11.65
C PRO A 63 -37.07 48.71 -10.87
N THR A 64 -37.39 47.50 -11.30
CA THR A 64 -38.02 46.50 -10.46
C THR A 64 -36.91 45.92 -9.56
N GLU A 65 -37.05 46.03 -8.23
CA GLU A 65 -36.11 45.38 -7.30
C GLU A 65 -35.98 43.90 -7.66
N ALA A 66 -34.79 43.52 -8.05
CA ALA A 66 -34.49 42.12 -8.35
C ALA A 66 -34.70 41.27 -7.08
N PRO A 67 -35.30 40.07 -7.17
CA PRO A 67 -35.37 39.16 -6.04
C PRO A 67 -33.92 38.88 -5.56
N THR A 68 -33.68 39.16 -4.27
CA THR A 68 -32.41 38.82 -3.63
C THR A 68 -32.23 37.31 -3.73
N GLU A 69 -31.29 36.84 -4.56
CA GLU A 69 -30.94 35.42 -4.60
C GLU A 69 -30.56 34.95 -3.19
N PRO A 70 -31.03 33.76 -2.75
CA PRO A 70 -30.56 33.17 -1.50
C PRO A 70 -29.05 33.09 -1.50
N PRO A 71 -28.36 33.36 -0.37
CA PRO A 71 -26.92 33.26 -0.31
C PRO A 71 -26.50 31.84 -0.75
N GLU A 72 -25.52 31.77 -1.63
CA GLU A 72 -24.93 30.51 -2.07
C GLU A 72 -24.45 29.72 -0.84
N PRO A 73 -24.74 28.41 -0.74
CA PRO A 73 -24.29 27.62 0.41
C PRO A 73 -22.77 27.68 0.54
N GLU A 74 -22.28 28.00 1.71
CA GLU A 74 -20.86 28.10 2.00
C GLU A 74 -20.23 26.71 1.81
N HIS A 75 -19.34 26.55 0.81
CA HIS A 75 -18.63 25.32 0.55
C HIS A 75 -17.58 25.06 1.65
N VAL A 76 -17.91 24.18 2.58
CA VAL A 76 -16.95 23.72 3.58
C VAL A 76 -16.01 22.71 2.95
N VAL A 77 -14.73 23.04 2.84
CA VAL A 77 -13.68 22.11 2.40
C VAL A 77 -13.07 21.45 3.64
N ALA A 78 -13.34 20.16 3.80
CA ALA A 78 -12.65 19.34 4.78
C ALA A 78 -11.48 18.59 4.11
N ARG A 79 -10.41 18.36 4.86
CA ARG A 79 -9.24 17.56 4.42
C ARG A 79 -9.02 16.44 5.42
N ALA A 80 -8.66 15.25 4.93
CA ALA A 80 -8.24 14.12 5.74
C ALA A 80 -7.01 13.48 5.10
N THR A 81 -6.09 13.03 5.94
CA THR A 81 -4.90 12.28 5.56
C THR A 81 -5.14 10.81 5.80
N ILE A 82 -5.04 9.99 4.75
CA ILE A 82 -5.13 8.54 4.87
C ILE A 82 -3.73 7.97 4.81
N GLY A 83 -3.34 7.22 5.87
CA GLY A 83 -2.11 6.45 5.93
C GLY A 83 -2.38 5.01 5.48
N ALA A 84 -1.60 4.49 4.54
CA ALA A 84 -1.70 3.09 4.13
C ALA A 84 -0.34 2.43 4.23
N THR A 85 -0.29 1.23 4.82
CA THR A 85 0.90 0.39 4.86
C THR A 85 0.70 -0.85 3.98
N GLY A 86 1.80 -1.61 3.76
CA GLY A 86 1.73 -2.89 3.08
C GLY A 86 1.22 -4.01 4.00
N ASP A 87 1.76 -5.22 3.77
CA ASP A 87 1.24 -6.45 4.34
C ASP A 87 1.75 -6.69 5.77
N LEU A 88 0.83 -7.01 6.65
CA LEU A 88 1.11 -7.65 7.93
C LEU A 88 1.15 -9.16 7.68
N LEU A 89 2.28 -9.62 7.10
CA LEU A 89 2.49 -11.02 6.72
C LEU A 89 3.25 -11.76 7.82
N MET A 90 2.53 -12.59 8.59
CA MET A 90 3.04 -13.18 9.83
C MET A 90 3.75 -14.50 9.60
N HIS A 91 5.00 -14.45 9.10
CA HIS A 91 5.88 -15.60 9.08
C HIS A 91 6.22 -16.11 10.49
N GLU A 92 6.58 -17.40 10.59
CA GLU A 92 6.88 -18.05 11.88
C GLU A 92 7.90 -17.28 12.75
N PRO A 93 9.02 -16.74 12.23
CA PRO A 93 9.93 -15.97 13.08
C PRO A 93 9.29 -14.72 13.68
N VAL A 94 8.32 -14.10 13.00
CA VAL A 94 7.64 -12.89 13.48
C VAL A 94 6.73 -13.23 14.66
N PHE A 95 5.79 -14.17 14.49
CA PHE A 95 4.89 -14.50 15.59
C PHE A 95 5.60 -15.26 16.74
N SER A 96 6.63 -16.06 16.43
CA SER A 96 7.43 -16.72 17.46
C SER A 96 8.15 -15.71 18.37
N SER A 97 8.63 -14.60 17.79
CA SER A 97 9.29 -13.54 18.56
C SER A 97 8.31 -12.70 19.42
N ALA A 98 7.01 -12.75 19.10
CA ALA A 98 5.96 -12.13 19.90
C ALA A 98 5.56 -12.95 21.13
N ARG A 99 5.98 -14.22 21.20
CA ARG A 99 5.59 -15.14 22.27
C ARG A 99 6.21 -14.73 23.60
N GLN A 100 5.37 -14.65 24.64
CA GLN A 100 5.75 -14.31 26.01
C GLN A 100 6.09 -15.58 26.82
N SER A 101 6.69 -15.39 27.99
CA SER A 101 7.08 -16.49 28.90
C SER A 101 5.90 -17.28 29.45
N ASP A 102 4.72 -16.67 29.52
CA ASP A 102 3.48 -17.30 29.96
C ASP A 102 2.73 -18.02 28.83
N GLY A 103 3.26 -17.95 27.60
CA GLY A 103 2.68 -18.57 26.40
C GLY A 103 1.73 -17.68 25.62
N SER A 104 1.39 -16.49 26.10
CA SER A 104 0.63 -15.47 25.37
C SER A 104 1.48 -14.82 24.27
N TYR A 105 0.87 -13.94 23.48
CA TYR A 105 1.58 -13.21 22.43
C TYR A 105 1.39 -11.69 22.62
N ASN A 106 2.46 -10.92 22.34
CA ASN A 106 2.41 -9.47 22.31
C ASN A 106 3.18 -8.96 21.08
N PHE A 107 2.45 -8.29 20.19
CA PHE A 107 2.99 -7.77 18.94
C PHE A 107 3.34 -6.28 18.97
N ASP A 108 3.16 -5.57 20.09
CA ASP A 108 3.37 -4.12 20.15
C ASP A 108 4.77 -3.71 19.71
N TYR A 109 5.78 -4.54 19.99
CA TYR A 109 7.17 -4.23 19.67
C TYR A 109 7.45 -4.13 18.16
N ILE A 110 6.72 -4.88 17.31
CA ILE A 110 6.95 -4.85 15.85
C ILE A 110 6.51 -3.51 15.25
N PHE A 111 5.55 -2.85 15.87
CA PHE A 111 4.98 -1.59 15.43
C PHE A 111 5.66 -0.34 16.03
N ARG A 112 6.57 -0.49 17.01
CA ARG A 112 7.13 0.62 17.77
C ARG A 112 7.73 1.76 16.94
N TYR A 113 8.32 1.44 15.78
CA TYR A 113 8.89 2.44 14.88
C TYR A 113 7.89 2.93 13.83
N LEU A 114 6.85 2.18 13.57
CA LEU A 114 5.80 2.52 12.61
C LEU A 114 4.70 3.38 13.24
N SER A 115 4.40 3.14 14.51
CA SER A 115 3.33 3.80 15.25
C SER A 115 3.32 5.34 15.13
N PRO A 116 4.46 6.07 15.20
CA PRO A 116 4.44 7.52 15.00
C PRO A 116 3.94 7.97 13.62
N TYR A 117 4.18 7.19 12.58
CA TYR A 117 3.71 7.48 11.22
C TYR A 117 2.24 7.13 11.03
N VAL A 118 1.82 6.01 11.61
CA VAL A 118 0.41 5.57 11.62
C VAL A 118 -0.46 6.62 12.32
N ASN A 119 -0.05 7.08 13.52
CA ASN A 119 -0.77 8.08 14.30
C ASN A 119 -0.71 9.50 13.73
N ALA A 120 0.11 9.76 12.71
CA ALA A 120 0.13 11.05 12.01
C ALA A 120 -0.97 11.17 10.95
N ALA A 121 -1.63 10.09 10.59
CA ALA A 121 -2.77 10.08 9.67
C ALA A 121 -4.09 10.29 10.44
N ASP A 122 -5.10 10.83 9.76
CA ASP A 122 -6.46 10.92 10.29
C ASP A 122 -7.19 9.56 10.22
N PHE A 123 -6.73 8.68 9.32
CA PHE A 123 -7.22 7.30 9.19
C PHE A 123 -6.11 6.41 8.63
N ALA A 124 -5.80 5.31 9.30
CA ALA A 124 -4.70 4.43 8.93
C ALA A 124 -5.16 3.00 8.63
N VAL A 125 -4.68 2.43 7.53
CA VAL A 125 -5.03 1.08 7.07
C VAL A 125 -3.79 0.22 6.82
N ALA A 126 -3.94 -1.10 7.04
CA ALA A 126 -2.96 -2.11 6.67
C ALA A 126 -3.63 -3.32 6.03
N ASN A 127 -2.90 -4.08 5.20
CA ASN A 127 -3.33 -5.39 4.74
C ASN A 127 -2.94 -6.46 5.77
N LEU A 128 -3.92 -7.15 6.36
CA LEU A 128 -3.68 -8.30 7.24
C LEU A 128 -3.59 -9.55 6.36
N GLU A 129 -2.38 -9.93 5.98
CA GLU A 129 -2.12 -11.03 5.06
C GLU A 129 -1.83 -12.33 5.81
N THR A 130 -2.78 -12.73 6.62
CA THR A 130 -2.78 -13.99 7.38
C THR A 130 -4.21 -14.35 7.77
N THR A 131 -4.47 -15.62 8.07
CA THR A 131 -5.71 -15.99 8.73
C THR A 131 -5.55 -15.98 10.25
N LEU A 132 -6.66 -15.82 10.95
CA LEU A 132 -6.78 -15.85 12.40
C LEU A 132 -7.78 -16.97 12.77
N ALA A 133 -7.28 -18.22 12.77
CA ALA A 133 -8.14 -19.39 13.06
C ALA A 133 -8.12 -19.78 14.54
N GLY A 134 -7.49 -18.94 15.39
CA GLY A 134 -7.38 -19.15 16.82
C GLY A 134 -6.44 -20.28 17.20
N SER A 135 -6.29 -20.49 18.51
CA SER A 135 -5.36 -21.49 19.10
C SER A 135 -5.79 -22.94 18.93
N GLY A 136 -7.02 -23.19 18.45
CA GLY A 136 -7.50 -24.55 18.14
C GLY A 136 -6.83 -25.17 16.92
N ARG A 137 -6.11 -24.38 16.13
CA ARG A 137 -5.29 -24.79 14.98
C ARG A 137 -3.85 -24.32 15.22
N ALA A 138 -2.87 -25.15 14.80
CA ALA A 138 -1.48 -24.76 14.93
C ALA A 138 -1.19 -23.45 14.21
N TYR A 139 -0.44 -22.55 14.84
CA TYR A 139 0.07 -21.36 14.17
C TYR A 139 1.13 -21.74 13.15
N SER A 140 1.11 -21.07 12.00
CA SER A 140 1.98 -21.41 10.86
C SER A 140 2.30 -20.18 10.02
N GLY A 141 3.48 -20.20 9.39
CA GLY A 141 3.88 -19.28 8.33
C GLY A 141 3.61 -19.87 6.95
N TYR A 142 4.45 -19.44 5.97
CA TYR A 142 4.33 -19.92 4.60
C TYR A 142 4.30 -21.46 4.50
N PRO A 143 3.49 -22.07 3.62
CA PRO A 143 2.62 -21.42 2.63
C PRO A 143 1.19 -21.09 3.11
N ASN A 144 0.77 -21.60 4.26
CA ASN A 144 -0.59 -21.41 4.79
C ASN A 144 -0.48 -20.72 6.13
N PHE A 145 -0.79 -19.44 6.15
CA PHE A 145 -0.62 -18.59 7.33
C PHE A 145 -1.76 -18.77 8.33
N ASN A 146 -1.39 -18.93 9.59
CA ASN A 146 -2.29 -18.82 10.74
C ASN A 146 -1.53 -18.14 11.90
N CYS A 147 -1.94 -16.94 12.25
CA CYS A 147 -1.27 -16.12 13.24
C CYS A 147 -2.06 -16.08 14.55
N PRO A 148 -1.41 -15.89 15.72
CA PRO A 148 -2.09 -15.51 16.95
C PRO A 148 -2.96 -14.26 16.78
N ASP A 149 -4.19 -14.29 17.30
CA ASP A 149 -5.17 -13.23 17.15
C ASP A 149 -4.71 -11.90 17.75
N GLU A 150 -3.78 -11.93 18.70
CA GLU A 150 -3.18 -10.77 19.35
C GLU A 150 -2.44 -9.80 18.40
N ILE A 151 -2.20 -10.21 17.16
CA ILE A 151 -1.71 -9.29 16.12
C ILE A 151 -2.68 -8.12 15.89
N VAL A 152 -3.97 -8.36 16.02
CA VAL A 152 -5.01 -7.33 15.88
C VAL A 152 -4.91 -6.31 17.02
N ASP A 153 -4.64 -6.77 18.23
CA ASP A 153 -4.41 -5.88 19.37
C ASP A 153 -3.15 -5.03 19.18
N GLY A 154 -2.05 -5.64 18.73
CA GLY A 154 -0.83 -4.92 18.40
C GLY A 154 -1.03 -3.85 17.32
N ALA A 155 -1.77 -4.17 16.25
CA ALA A 155 -2.10 -3.20 15.20
C ALA A 155 -2.98 -2.06 15.73
N ARG A 156 -4.01 -2.37 16.52
CA ARG A 156 -4.86 -1.37 17.17
C ARG A 156 -4.06 -0.46 18.09
N ASN A 157 -3.18 -1.03 18.93
CA ASN A 157 -2.32 -0.28 19.84
C ASN A 157 -1.33 0.62 19.08
N ALA A 158 -0.93 0.23 17.87
CA ALA A 158 -0.10 1.04 17.00
C ALA A 158 -0.83 2.24 16.37
N GLY A 159 -2.18 2.22 16.35
CA GLY A 159 -3.02 3.29 15.83
C GLY A 159 -3.68 3.00 14.49
N PHE A 160 -3.66 1.75 14.01
CA PHE A 160 -4.43 1.39 12.80
C PHE A 160 -5.92 1.39 13.08
N ASP A 161 -6.68 2.00 12.18
CA ASP A 161 -8.14 2.09 12.22
C ASP A 161 -8.81 0.94 11.48
N MET A 162 -8.14 0.40 10.46
CA MET A 162 -8.69 -0.67 9.63
C MET A 162 -7.61 -1.69 9.21
N LEU A 163 -7.99 -2.96 9.27
CA LEU A 163 -7.23 -4.05 8.68
C LEU A 163 -8.01 -4.66 7.52
N LEU A 164 -7.40 -4.68 6.34
CA LEU A 164 -7.97 -5.30 5.14
C LEU A 164 -7.60 -6.78 5.13
N THR A 165 -8.58 -7.65 4.89
CA THR A 165 -8.38 -9.11 4.87
C THR A 165 -8.64 -9.72 3.50
N GLY A 166 -8.96 -8.91 2.48
CA GLY A 166 -9.23 -9.35 1.11
C GLY A 166 -7.96 -9.57 0.29
N ASN A 167 -7.24 -10.67 0.54
CA ASN A 167 -5.97 -11.01 -0.12
C ASN A 167 -5.93 -12.52 -0.47
N ASN A 168 -4.82 -12.96 -1.08
CA ASN A 168 -4.63 -14.36 -1.49
C ASN A 168 -4.49 -15.35 -0.32
N HIS A 169 -4.23 -14.88 0.90
CA HIS A 169 -4.12 -15.70 2.11
C HIS A 169 -5.37 -15.69 2.99
N SER A 170 -6.46 -15.06 2.53
CA SER A 170 -7.73 -14.96 3.30
C SER A 170 -8.37 -16.31 3.62
N TYR A 171 -7.98 -17.38 2.92
CA TYR A 171 -8.59 -18.70 3.01
C TYR A 171 -7.58 -19.82 3.32
N ASP A 172 -6.45 -19.51 3.88
CA ASP A 172 -5.38 -20.47 4.16
C ASP A 172 -5.76 -21.56 5.16
N THR A 173 -6.71 -21.26 6.02
CA THR A 173 -7.19 -22.21 7.06
C THR A 173 -8.54 -22.83 6.75
N GLY A 174 -9.16 -22.51 5.62
CA GLY A 174 -10.42 -23.13 5.13
C GLY A 174 -11.68 -22.51 5.69
#